data_999f47296f4d7ece616ee3393b665480
#
_entry.id   999f47296f4d7ece616ee3393b665480
#
_cell.length_a   1.000
_cell.length_b   1.000
_cell.length_c   1.000
_cell.angle_alpha   90.00
_cell.angle_beta   90.00
_cell.angle_gamma   90.00
#
_symmetry.space_group_name_H-M   'P 1'
#
loop_
_entity.id
_entity.type
_entity.pdbx_description
1 polymer ?
#
loop_
_entity_poly.entity_id
_entity_poly.type
_entity_poly.pdbx_seq_one_letter_code
_entity_poly.pdbx_strand_id
1 'polypeptide(L)'
;MKNLSRILSRYLFTAVLLLLLTLFLNVFLYIICGFQIVRATSRTASHVRVVAEALEITDGRVSLSGNGFDYLSQHYVWAMLLDDDGCILWQWELPQQLNHPYTARQIAAFSKWYLDDYPVTERITDYGLLVAAQERYSTWKQNFSDSIGIVDFIAHMIPVTLFINLLFVFLVV
;
A
#
# COMPACT_ATOMS: atom_id res chain seq x y z
N MET A 1 -38.30 -29.15 36.95
CA MET A 1 -38.30 -28.56 35.59
C MET A 1 -37.87 -27.10 35.56
N LYS A 2 -38.30 -26.20 36.47
CA LYS A 2 -37.91 -24.75 36.47
C LYS A 2 -36.42 -24.51 36.62
N ASN A 3 -35.65 -25.32 37.35
CA ASN A 3 -34.21 -25.11 37.53
C ASN A 3 -33.40 -25.49 36.28
N LEU A 4 -33.77 -26.52 35.54
CA LEU A 4 -33.12 -26.98 34.31
C LEU A 4 -33.24 -25.91 33.19
N SER A 5 -34.44 -25.37 33.04
CA SER A 5 -34.72 -24.30 32.06
C SER A 5 -33.90 -23.03 32.36
N ARG A 6 -33.71 -22.67 33.63
CA ARG A 6 -32.93 -21.53 34.06
C ARG A 6 -31.42 -21.72 33.81
N ILE A 7 -30.93 -22.92 34.02
CA ILE A 7 -29.54 -23.32 33.75
C ILE A 7 -29.29 -23.26 32.23
N LEU A 8 -30.16 -23.89 31.44
CA LEU A 8 -30.04 -23.90 29.98
C LEU A 8 -30.09 -22.50 29.38
N SER A 9 -30.98 -21.63 29.88
CA SER A 9 -31.08 -20.21 29.45
C SER A 9 -29.79 -19.44 29.75
N ARG A 10 -29.14 -19.67 30.88
CA ARG A 10 -27.85 -19.02 31.22
C ARG A 10 -26.73 -19.47 30.28
N TYR A 11 -26.61 -20.78 30.01
CA TYR A 11 -25.63 -21.30 29.05
C TYR A 11 -25.85 -20.74 27.64
N LEU A 12 -27.09 -20.73 27.17
CA LEU A 12 -27.44 -20.18 25.86
C LEU A 12 -27.09 -18.69 25.78
N PHE A 13 -27.43 -17.92 26.82
CA PHE A 13 -27.09 -16.49 26.87
C PHE A 13 -25.58 -16.26 26.86
N THR A 14 -24.79 -17.03 27.61
CA THR A 14 -23.34 -16.95 27.64
C THR A 14 -22.74 -17.30 26.28
N ALA A 15 -23.23 -18.35 25.62
CA ALA A 15 -22.78 -18.75 24.29
C ALA A 15 -23.06 -17.69 23.22
N VAL A 16 -24.25 -17.10 23.24
CA VAL A 16 -24.59 -15.98 22.33
C VAL A 16 -23.72 -14.75 22.60
N LEU A 17 -23.48 -14.41 23.88
CA LEU A 17 -22.62 -13.29 24.23
C LEU A 17 -21.17 -13.49 23.75
N LEU A 18 -20.63 -14.69 23.92
CA LEU A 18 -19.29 -15.06 23.42
C LEU A 18 -19.23 -14.99 21.89
N LEU A 19 -20.25 -15.46 21.18
CA LEU A 19 -20.34 -15.38 19.74
C LEU A 19 -20.32 -13.91 19.28
N LEU A 20 -21.13 -13.06 19.89
CA LEU A 20 -21.17 -11.63 19.57
C LEU A 20 -19.84 -10.94 19.85
N LEU A 21 -19.18 -11.29 20.96
CA LEU A 21 -17.88 -10.73 21.33
C LEU A 21 -16.80 -11.13 20.32
N THR A 22 -16.75 -12.39 19.91
CA THR A 22 -15.78 -12.88 18.90
C THR A 22 -16.04 -12.26 17.54
N LEU A 23 -17.31 -12.12 17.14
CA LEU A 23 -17.67 -11.45 15.89
C LEU A 23 -17.20 -9.98 15.90
N PHE A 24 -17.48 -9.27 16.98
CA PHE A 24 -17.06 -7.88 17.16
C PHE A 24 -15.53 -7.75 17.10
N LEU A 25 -14.81 -8.63 17.79
CA LEU A 25 -13.34 -8.65 17.78
C LEU A 25 -12.77 -8.86 16.37
N ASN A 26 -13.35 -9.79 15.60
CA ASN A 26 -12.93 -10.05 14.23
C ASN A 26 -13.17 -8.85 13.31
N VAL A 27 -14.34 -8.23 13.37
CA VAL A 27 -14.66 -7.02 12.59
C VAL A 27 -13.70 -5.89 12.96
N PHE A 28 -13.40 -5.70 14.24
CA PHE A 28 -12.47 -4.68 14.71
C PHE A 28 -11.04 -4.91 14.18
N LEU A 29 -10.56 -6.16 14.20
CA LEU A 29 -9.27 -6.52 13.60
C LEU A 29 -9.21 -6.23 12.10
N TYR A 30 -10.27 -6.55 11.34
CA TYR A 30 -10.33 -6.23 9.91
C TYR A 30 -10.28 -4.74 9.65
N ILE A 31 -10.98 -3.94 10.44
CA ILE A 31 -10.95 -2.48 10.34
C ILE A 31 -9.52 -1.96 10.59
N ILE A 32 -8.85 -2.43 11.66
CA ILE A 32 -7.47 -2.01 11.97
C ILE A 32 -6.52 -2.39 10.83
N CYS A 33 -6.57 -3.64 10.35
CA CYS A 33 -5.73 -4.08 9.24
C CYS A 33 -5.98 -3.26 7.97
N GLY A 34 -7.22 -3.00 7.62
CA GLY A 34 -7.59 -2.16 6.48
C GLY A 34 -7.04 -0.72 6.61
N PHE A 35 -7.15 -0.12 7.80
CA PHE A 35 -6.59 1.21 8.08
C PHE A 35 -5.06 1.24 7.94
N GLN A 36 -4.35 0.20 8.37
CA GLN A 36 -2.90 0.12 8.23
C GLN A 36 -2.47 0.05 6.77
N ILE A 37 -3.16 -0.74 5.95
CA ILE A 37 -2.90 -0.85 4.51
C ILE A 37 -3.11 0.49 3.82
N VAL A 38 -4.24 1.16 4.06
CA VAL A 38 -4.56 2.47 3.47
C VAL A 38 -3.52 3.53 3.87
N ARG A 39 -3.11 3.56 5.15
CA ARG A 39 -2.08 4.50 5.63
C ARG A 39 -0.72 4.26 4.98
N ALA A 40 -0.31 3.01 4.81
CA ALA A 40 0.96 2.68 4.17
C ALA A 40 0.99 3.18 2.73
N THR A 41 -0.05 2.92 1.95
CA THR A 41 -0.17 3.36 0.55
C THR A 41 -0.20 4.88 0.43
N SER A 42 -0.95 5.58 1.29
CA SER A 42 -1.04 7.04 1.28
C SER A 42 0.29 7.73 1.63
N ARG A 43 1.10 7.15 2.51
CA ARG A 43 2.41 7.69 2.88
C ARG A 43 3.37 7.69 1.69
N THR A 44 3.48 6.58 0.97
CA THR A 44 4.38 6.48 -0.19
C THR A 44 4.07 7.52 -1.26
N ALA A 45 2.79 7.73 -1.58
CA ALA A 45 2.38 8.77 -2.53
C ALA A 45 2.66 10.21 -2.03
N SER A 46 2.64 10.44 -0.72
CA SER A 46 2.95 11.76 -0.16
C SER A 46 4.44 12.09 -0.23
N HIS A 47 5.31 11.11 -0.11
CA HIS A 47 6.77 11.32 -0.14
C HIS A 47 7.27 11.77 -1.51
N VAL A 48 6.85 11.11 -2.60
CA VAL A 48 7.24 11.52 -3.95
C VAL A 48 6.72 12.92 -4.30
N ARG A 49 5.58 13.33 -3.73
CA ARG A 49 5.04 14.66 -3.92
C ARG A 49 5.98 15.74 -3.36
N VAL A 50 6.51 15.55 -2.17
CA VAL A 50 7.45 16.48 -1.56
C VAL A 50 8.70 16.66 -2.42
N VAL A 51 9.23 15.57 -2.96
CA VAL A 51 10.38 15.61 -3.88
C VAL A 51 10.03 16.33 -5.17
N ALA A 52 8.85 16.07 -5.74
CA ALA A 52 8.38 16.71 -6.98
C ALA A 52 8.19 18.23 -6.81
N GLU A 53 7.63 18.66 -5.69
CA GLU A 53 7.42 20.07 -5.36
C GLU A 53 8.75 20.82 -5.07
N ALA A 54 9.82 20.10 -4.74
CA ALA A 54 11.16 20.65 -4.51
C ALA A 54 12.03 20.68 -5.77
N LEU A 55 11.54 20.17 -6.92
CA LEU A 55 12.27 20.25 -8.19
C LEU A 55 12.26 21.68 -8.71
N GLU A 56 13.45 22.19 -9.04
CA GLU A 56 13.66 23.50 -9.64
C GLU A 56 14.59 23.38 -10.85
N ILE A 57 14.33 24.18 -11.88
CA ILE A 57 15.25 24.35 -13.00
C ILE A 57 15.92 25.71 -12.91
N THR A 58 17.23 25.71 -12.68
CA THR A 58 18.06 26.91 -12.67
C THR A 58 19.11 26.78 -13.75
N ASP A 59 19.16 27.73 -14.66
CA ASP A 59 20.11 27.76 -15.80
C ASP A 59 20.05 26.47 -16.67
N GLY A 60 18.85 25.91 -16.86
CA GLY A 60 18.64 24.69 -17.66
C GLY A 60 19.11 23.41 -16.98
N ARG A 61 19.44 23.46 -15.70
CA ARG A 61 19.78 22.29 -14.88
C ARG A 61 18.71 22.02 -13.85
N VAL A 62 18.32 20.77 -13.75
CA VAL A 62 17.40 20.33 -12.71
C VAL A 62 18.15 20.19 -11.39
N SER A 63 17.61 20.76 -10.34
CA SER A 63 18.10 20.66 -8.97
C SER A 63 16.96 20.45 -7.99
N LEU A 64 17.27 20.01 -6.78
CA LEU A 64 16.32 19.92 -5.67
C LEU A 64 16.58 21.06 -4.69
N SER A 65 15.55 21.83 -4.39
CA SER A 65 15.63 22.94 -3.43
C SER A 65 15.29 22.47 -2.01
N GLY A 66 15.80 23.21 -1.03
CA GLY A 66 15.46 23.06 0.38
C GLY A 66 15.61 21.63 0.91
N ASN A 67 14.54 21.12 1.53
CA ASN A 67 14.52 19.80 2.15
C ASN A 67 14.25 18.65 1.15
N GLY A 68 14.14 18.94 -0.16
CA GLY A 68 13.82 17.94 -1.18
C GLY A 68 14.87 16.84 -1.27
N PHE A 69 16.14 17.19 -1.17
CA PHE A 69 17.26 16.25 -1.19
C PHE A 69 17.27 15.35 0.07
N ASP A 70 17.09 15.92 1.24
CA ASP A 70 17.04 15.17 2.50
C ASP A 70 15.88 14.20 2.48
N TYR A 71 14.74 14.64 1.96
CA TYR A 71 13.55 13.80 1.81
C TYR A 71 13.76 12.65 0.84
N LEU A 72 14.39 12.94 -0.30
CA LEU A 72 14.73 11.92 -1.32
C LEU A 72 15.64 10.86 -0.71
N SER A 73 16.74 11.26 -0.07
CA SER A 73 17.74 10.35 0.50
C SER A 73 17.21 9.49 1.67
N GLN A 74 16.21 9.97 2.40
CA GLN A 74 15.60 9.22 3.50
C GLN A 74 14.61 8.15 3.05
N HIS A 75 13.96 8.33 1.89
CA HIS A 75 12.83 7.52 1.48
C HIS A 75 13.06 6.70 0.22
N TYR A 76 14.09 7.06 -0.57
CA TYR A 76 14.37 6.44 -1.87
C TYR A 76 15.84 6.09 -1.99
N VAL A 77 16.14 5.14 -2.85
CA VAL A 77 17.52 4.68 -3.13
C VAL A 77 18.07 5.27 -4.41
N TRP A 78 17.21 5.66 -5.33
CA TRP A 78 17.55 6.41 -6.54
C TRP A 78 16.31 7.14 -7.09
N ALA A 79 16.55 8.14 -7.92
CA ALA A 79 15.50 8.84 -8.65
C ALA A 79 15.98 9.29 -10.03
N MET A 80 15.03 9.49 -10.95
CA MET A 80 15.26 10.07 -12.27
C MET A 80 14.08 10.95 -12.68
N LEU A 81 14.35 11.93 -13.51
CA LEU A 81 13.34 12.74 -14.19
C LEU A 81 13.42 12.46 -15.68
N LEU A 82 12.32 12.03 -16.27
CA LEU A 82 12.19 11.76 -17.69
C LEU A 82 11.46 12.90 -18.40
N ASP A 83 11.91 13.27 -19.60
CA ASP A 83 11.15 14.16 -20.49
C ASP A 83 10.01 13.42 -21.22
N ASP A 84 9.30 14.13 -22.09
CA ASP A 84 8.18 13.60 -22.88
C ASP A 84 8.62 12.52 -23.89
N ASP A 85 9.91 12.54 -24.29
CA ASP A 85 10.51 11.54 -25.18
C ASP A 85 11.07 10.33 -24.44
N GLY A 86 11.00 10.34 -23.10
CA GLY A 86 11.52 9.29 -22.22
C GLY A 86 13.03 9.36 -22.01
N CYS A 87 13.67 10.49 -22.35
CA CYS A 87 15.08 10.72 -22.06
C CYS A 87 15.28 11.20 -20.63
N ILE A 88 16.41 10.84 -20.01
CA ILE A 88 16.72 11.22 -18.65
C ILE A 88 17.26 12.65 -18.63
N LEU A 89 16.48 13.59 -18.06
CA LEU A 89 16.87 14.97 -17.84
C LEU A 89 17.74 15.14 -16.58
N TRP A 90 17.46 14.37 -15.56
CA TRP A 90 18.14 14.42 -14.28
C TRP A 90 18.11 13.04 -13.60
N GLN A 91 19.14 12.76 -12.82
CA GLN A 91 19.26 11.50 -12.08
C GLN A 91 19.99 11.70 -10.76
N TRP A 92 19.62 10.89 -9.78
CA TRP A 92 20.28 10.78 -8.48
C TRP A 92 20.45 9.29 -8.12
N GLU A 93 21.68 8.88 -7.84
CA GLU A 93 22.05 7.49 -7.47
C GLU A 93 21.47 6.40 -8.42
N LEU A 94 21.19 6.76 -9.68
CA LEU A 94 20.60 5.85 -10.65
C LEU A 94 21.59 4.74 -11.02
N PRO A 95 21.21 3.44 -10.88
CA PRO A 95 22.05 2.33 -11.32
C PRO A 95 22.40 2.44 -12.81
N GLN A 96 23.66 2.14 -13.17
CA GLN A 96 24.16 2.31 -14.53
C GLN A 96 23.35 1.54 -15.58
N GLN A 97 22.84 0.35 -15.24
CA GLN A 97 21.99 -0.43 -16.14
C GLN A 97 20.64 0.21 -16.45
N LEU A 98 20.19 1.16 -15.64
CA LEU A 98 18.93 1.89 -15.82
C LEU A 98 19.13 3.24 -16.51
N ASN A 99 20.37 3.64 -16.78
CA ASN A 99 20.69 4.91 -17.42
C ASN A 99 20.59 4.80 -18.95
N HIS A 100 19.37 4.76 -19.46
CA HIS A 100 19.05 4.72 -20.89
C HIS A 100 17.69 5.36 -21.16
N PRO A 101 17.38 5.79 -22.41
CA PRO A 101 16.06 6.28 -22.76
C PRO A 101 14.97 5.21 -22.60
N TYR A 102 13.79 5.60 -22.22
CA TYR A 102 12.63 4.74 -21.99
C TYR A 102 11.53 4.99 -23.01
N THR A 103 11.00 3.94 -23.58
CA THR A 103 9.80 4.04 -24.44
C THR A 103 8.55 4.19 -23.59
N ALA A 104 7.48 4.78 -24.15
CA ALA A 104 6.18 4.89 -23.47
C ALA A 104 5.66 3.53 -22.94
N ARG A 105 5.96 2.42 -23.67
CA ARG A 105 5.60 1.07 -23.22
C ARG A 105 6.35 0.65 -21.95
N GLN A 106 7.64 0.95 -21.86
CA GLN A 106 8.44 0.64 -20.68
C GLN A 106 7.99 1.48 -19.49
N ILE A 107 7.73 2.78 -19.71
CA ILE A 107 7.20 3.68 -18.69
C ILE A 107 5.86 3.14 -18.15
N ALA A 108 4.93 2.80 -19.03
CA ALA A 108 3.64 2.23 -18.63
C ALA A 108 3.77 0.88 -17.89
N ALA A 109 4.80 0.09 -18.22
CA ALA A 109 5.04 -1.19 -17.54
C ALA A 109 5.55 -0.99 -16.11
N PHE A 110 6.60 -0.17 -15.90
CA PHE A 110 7.16 0.01 -14.56
C PHE A 110 6.28 0.91 -13.67
N SER A 111 5.51 1.83 -14.24
CA SER A 111 4.54 2.62 -13.47
C SER A 111 3.54 1.74 -12.74
N LYS A 112 3.16 0.66 -13.34
CA LYS A 112 2.24 -0.30 -12.74
C LYS A 112 2.94 -1.25 -11.75
N TRP A 113 4.19 -1.62 -12.03
CA TRP A 113 4.89 -2.70 -11.33
C TRP A 113 6.25 -2.25 -10.75
N TYR A 114 7.33 -2.82 -11.26
CA TYR A 114 8.69 -2.62 -10.79
C TYR A 114 9.58 -2.25 -11.96
N LEU A 115 10.64 -1.50 -11.69
CA LEU A 115 11.73 -1.29 -12.62
C LEU A 115 12.97 -2.02 -12.07
N ASP A 116 13.40 -3.09 -12.71
CA ASP A 116 14.52 -3.93 -12.27
C ASP A 116 14.40 -4.36 -10.80
N ASP A 117 13.21 -4.88 -10.41
CA ASP A 117 12.84 -5.30 -9.06
C ASP A 117 12.74 -4.16 -8.01
N TYR A 118 13.00 -2.91 -8.42
CA TYR A 118 12.75 -1.77 -7.55
C TYR A 118 11.28 -1.36 -7.59
N PRO A 119 10.61 -1.23 -6.44
CA PRO A 119 9.29 -0.60 -6.38
C PRO A 119 9.45 0.88 -6.64
N VAL A 120 8.93 1.36 -7.77
CA VAL A 120 9.02 2.76 -8.19
C VAL A 120 7.71 3.49 -7.93
N THR A 121 7.80 4.79 -7.64
CA THR A 121 6.66 5.70 -7.51
C THR A 121 6.88 6.86 -8.46
N GLU A 122 5.86 7.17 -9.25
CA GLU A 122 5.94 8.18 -10.30
C GLU A 122 5.08 9.39 -9.96
N ARG A 123 5.53 10.56 -10.42
CA ARG A 123 4.75 11.78 -10.35
C ARG A 123 5.02 12.66 -11.57
N ILE A 124 3.95 13.09 -12.21
CA ILE A 124 4.02 14.10 -13.26
C ILE A 124 4.34 15.44 -12.60
N THR A 125 5.33 16.14 -13.15
CA THR A 125 5.77 17.49 -12.77
C THR A 125 5.68 18.40 -13.98
N ASP A 126 5.86 19.70 -13.79
CA ASP A 126 5.93 20.68 -14.89
C ASP A 126 7.16 20.47 -15.79
N TYR A 127 8.12 19.66 -15.36
CA TYR A 127 9.39 19.42 -16.04
C TYR A 127 9.49 18.03 -16.66
N GLY A 128 8.51 17.17 -16.43
CA GLY A 128 8.50 15.79 -16.92
C GLY A 128 8.02 14.79 -15.88
N LEU A 129 8.33 13.51 -16.06
CA LEU A 129 7.95 12.43 -15.19
C LEU A 129 9.05 12.13 -14.16
N LEU A 130 8.82 12.51 -12.91
CA LEU A 130 9.66 12.09 -11.79
C LEU A 130 9.38 10.63 -11.45
N VAL A 131 10.43 9.81 -11.39
CA VAL A 131 10.42 8.41 -10.97
C VAL A 131 11.36 8.26 -9.79
N ALA A 132 10.87 7.77 -8.66
CA ALA A 132 11.66 7.54 -7.46
C ALA A 132 11.50 6.09 -6.99
N ALA A 133 12.58 5.43 -6.65
CA ALA A 133 12.62 4.01 -6.29
C ALA A 133 12.93 3.78 -4.83
N GLN A 134 12.22 2.87 -4.24
CA GLN A 134 12.53 2.32 -2.92
C GLN A 134 13.48 1.11 -3.06
N GLU A 135 14.03 0.66 -1.95
CA GLU A 135 14.90 -0.52 -1.91
C GLU A 135 14.19 -1.76 -2.50
N ARG A 136 14.94 -2.60 -3.19
CA ARG A 136 14.42 -3.86 -3.75
C ARG A 136 13.73 -4.67 -2.67
N TYR A 137 12.57 -5.24 -3.01
CA TYR A 137 11.75 -6.08 -2.11
C TYR A 137 11.21 -5.37 -0.87
N SER A 138 11.40 -4.05 -0.72
CA SER A 138 10.89 -3.29 0.44
C SER A 138 9.39 -3.12 0.44
N THR A 139 8.79 -3.08 -0.75
CA THR A 139 7.36 -2.82 -0.92
C THR A 139 6.76 -3.77 -1.94
N TRP A 140 5.69 -4.44 -1.58
CA TRP A 140 4.90 -5.22 -2.51
C TRP A 140 3.87 -4.29 -3.18
N LYS A 141 4.12 -3.93 -4.44
CA LYS A 141 3.15 -3.18 -5.24
C LYS A 141 1.96 -4.08 -5.55
N GLN A 142 0.81 -3.71 -5.06
CA GLN A 142 -0.46 -4.33 -5.41
C GLN A 142 -1.27 -3.37 -6.26
N ASN A 143 -1.93 -3.89 -7.28
CA ASN A 143 -2.82 -3.10 -8.11
C ASN A 143 -4.16 -2.90 -7.39
N PHE A 144 -4.22 -1.97 -6.45
CA PHE A 144 -5.44 -1.62 -5.73
C PHE A 144 -6.48 -0.87 -6.58
N SER A 145 -6.26 -0.72 -7.89
CA SER A 145 -7.30 -0.21 -8.78
C SER A 145 -8.52 -1.14 -8.85
N ASP A 146 -8.38 -2.38 -8.41
CA ASP A 146 -9.52 -3.27 -8.16
C ASP A 146 -10.03 -3.08 -6.73
N SER A 147 -10.76 -1.99 -6.50
CA SER A 147 -11.60 -1.89 -5.29
C SER A 147 -12.54 -3.10 -5.14
N ILE A 148 -12.87 -3.75 -6.25
CA ILE A 148 -13.56 -5.03 -6.36
C ILE A 148 -12.74 -6.16 -5.71
N GLY A 149 -11.43 -6.22 -5.90
CA GLY A 149 -10.58 -7.26 -5.29
C GLY A 149 -10.50 -7.19 -3.77
N ILE A 150 -10.53 -6.00 -3.18
CA ILE A 150 -10.61 -5.85 -1.72
C ILE A 150 -11.98 -6.27 -1.21
N VAL A 151 -13.05 -5.88 -1.89
CA VAL A 151 -14.42 -6.29 -1.56
C VAL A 151 -14.57 -7.80 -1.70
N ASP A 152 -14.02 -8.37 -2.76
CA ASP A 152 -14.04 -9.82 -3.03
C ASP A 152 -13.20 -10.59 -1.99
N PHE A 153 -12.02 -10.11 -1.63
CA PHE A 153 -11.22 -10.66 -0.53
C PHE A 153 -11.98 -10.62 0.81
N ILE A 154 -12.58 -9.49 1.15
CA ILE A 154 -13.38 -9.35 2.37
C ILE A 154 -14.59 -10.29 2.32
N ALA A 155 -15.28 -10.35 1.19
CA ALA A 155 -16.44 -11.24 1.00
C ALA A 155 -16.09 -12.73 1.16
N HIS A 156 -14.91 -13.14 0.71
CA HIS A 156 -14.43 -14.52 0.91
C HIS A 156 -13.93 -14.78 2.34
N MET A 157 -13.36 -13.77 3.00
CA MET A 157 -12.88 -13.90 4.38
C MET A 157 -14.00 -13.94 5.41
N ILE A 158 -15.15 -13.27 5.17
CA ILE A 158 -16.29 -13.28 6.09
C ILE A 158 -16.80 -14.70 6.38
N PRO A 159 -17.13 -15.54 5.39
CA PRO A 159 -17.63 -16.90 5.67
C PRO A 159 -16.57 -17.78 6.36
N VAL A 160 -15.29 -17.64 6.02
CA VAL A 160 -14.21 -18.38 6.69
C VAL A 160 -14.11 -17.97 8.16
N THR A 161 -14.17 -16.68 8.45
CA THR A 161 -14.15 -16.17 9.83
C THR A 161 -15.38 -16.60 10.61
N LEU A 162 -16.56 -16.56 10.01
CA LEU A 162 -17.80 -17.05 10.62
C LEU A 162 -17.70 -18.56 10.92
N PHE A 163 -17.20 -19.35 9.99
CA PHE A 163 -17.01 -20.77 10.19
C PHE A 163 -16.06 -21.08 11.35
N ILE A 164 -14.91 -20.39 11.43
CA ILE A 164 -13.97 -20.55 12.53
C ILE A 164 -14.59 -20.16 13.87
N ASN A 165 -15.36 -19.08 13.92
CA ASN A 165 -16.03 -18.64 15.12
C ASN A 165 -17.13 -19.62 15.57
N LEU A 166 -17.90 -20.17 14.63
CA LEU A 166 -18.90 -21.21 14.92
C LEU A 166 -18.25 -22.50 15.43
N LEU A 167 -17.14 -22.91 14.82
CA LEU A 167 -16.38 -24.07 15.28
C LEU A 167 -15.85 -23.85 16.70
N PHE A 168 -15.35 -22.65 17.00
CA PHE A 168 -14.89 -22.30 18.34
C PHE A 168 -16.02 -22.37 19.38
N VAL A 169 -17.19 -21.81 19.06
CA VAL A 169 -18.36 -21.91 19.94
C VAL A 169 -18.77 -23.37 20.17
N PHE A 170 -18.78 -24.19 19.10
CA PHE A 170 -19.10 -25.61 19.21
C PHE A 170 -18.12 -26.39 20.07
N LEU A 171 -16.83 -26.02 20.08
CA LEU A 171 -15.80 -26.67 20.91
C LEU A 171 -15.83 -26.23 22.37
N VAL A 172 -16.38 -25.05 22.66
CA VAL A 172 -16.43 -24.47 24.02
C VAL A 172 -17.74 -24.80 24.74
N VAL A 173 -18.80 -25.09 24.02
CA VAL A 173 -20.11 -25.48 24.56
C VAL A 173 -20.21 -27.00 24.65
#